data_163fdb713731403869170b1aae004912
#
_entry.id   163fdb713731403869170b1aae004912
#
_cell.length_a   1.000
_cell.length_b   1.000
_cell.length_c   1.000
_cell.angle_alpha   90.00
_cell.angle_beta   90.00
_cell.angle_gamma   90.00
#
_symmetry.space_group_name_H-M   'P 1'
#
loop_
_entity.id
_entity.type
_entity.pdbx_description
1 polymer ?
#
loop_
_entity_poly.entity_id
_entity_poly.type
_entity_poly.pdbx_seq_one_letter_code
_entity_poly.pdbx_strand_id
1 'polypeptide(L)'
;MCIRDSSASIESAHHEDSLLEAINDSNRNEAYAARDSFRHPYKTLSFFEISPSMHVLELSAGGGWYTEILAPYLKKSGRLSVTHHNPMAGGYYKRSRNSFDTKVESNPLFDGVQVLTADVPPSEPYIEPNSQDLVLTFRNLHNWLSRDAMKSVMQEAFNALKDGGRFGVVEHRAPEGSSMEFMKTSGYVSQSLAIKVAQEVGFQLVATSEINANPNDTADHPKGVWTLPPSYRLKDQDRAKYSSIGESDRMTLLFKK
;
A
#
# COMPACT_ATOMS: atom_id res chain seq x y z
N MET A 1 10.41 -29.41 -31.74
CA MET A 1 11.59 -28.81 -31.10
C MET A 1 11.16 -27.45 -30.58
N CYS A 2 10.90 -27.35 -29.26
CA CYS A 2 10.27 -26.20 -28.63
C CYS A 2 11.29 -25.06 -28.44
N ILE A 3 11.03 -23.93 -29.11
CA ILE A 3 11.77 -22.68 -28.90
C ILE A 3 10.76 -21.65 -28.26
N ARG A 4 10.10 -22.03 -27.18
CA ARG A 4 9.16 -21.13 -26.48
C ARG A 4 9.54 -20.76 -25.05
N ASP A 5 10.64 -21.31 -24.48
CA ASP A 5 10.95 -21.13 -23.05
C ASP A 5 12.06 -20.12 -22.72
N SER A 6 12.84 -19.65 -23.70
CA SER A 6 14.00 -18.79 -23.40
C SER A 6 13.66 -17.30 -23.28
N SER A 7 12.66 -16.81 -24.01
CA SER A 7 12.28 -15.38 -23.98
C SER A 7 11.52 -15.00 -22.70
N ALA A 8 10.60 -15.85 -22.26
CA ALA A 8 9.83 -15.60 -21.02
C ALA A 8 10.72 -15.64 -19.77
N SER A 9 11.74 -16.52 -19.73
CA SER A 9 12.68 -16.59 -18.62
C SER A 9 13.65 -15.39 -18.58
N ILE A 10 14.08 -14.89 -19.75
CA ILE A 10 14.93 -13.69 -19.84
C ILE A 10 14.12 -12.44 -19.45
N GLU A 11 12.88 -12.33 -19.88
CA GLU A 11 12.01 -11.20 -19.56
C GLU A 11 11.67 -11.16 -18.06
N SER A 12 11.40 -12.32 -17.43
CA SER A 12 11.18 -12.41 -16.00
C SER A 12 12.43 -12.05 -15.18
N ALA A 13 13.61 -12.46 -15.59
CA ALA A 13 14.88 -12.11 -14.95
C ALA A 13 15.16 -10.61 -15.03
N HIS A 14 14.89 -9.97 -16.17
CA HIS A 14 15.01 -8.51 -16.33
C HIS A 14 14.02 -7.73 -15.46
N HIS A 15 12.81 -8.25 -15.24
CA HIS A 15 11.83 -7.63 -14.34
C HIS A 15 12.26 -7.72 -12.87
N GLU A 16 12.79 -8.86 -12.45
CA GLU A 16 13.33 -9.06 -11.11
C GLU A 16 14.51 -8.12 -10.82
N ASP A 17 15.45 -8.02 -11.74
CA ASP A 17 16.61 -7.13 -11.62
C ASP A 17 16.19 -5.66 -11.52
N SER A 18 15.24 -5.20 -12.34
CA SER A 18 14.79 -3.81 -12.32
C SER A 18 14.01 -3.43 -11.06
N LEU A 19 13.27 -4.38 -10.45
CA LEU A 19 12.60 -4.15 -9.17
C LEU A 19 13.61 -4.06 -8.02
N LEU A 20 14.63 -4.92 -8.02
CA LEU A 20 15.71 -4.86 -7.04
C LEU A 20 16.54 -3.58 -7.19
N GLU A 21 16.80 -3.11 -8.41
CA GLU A 21 17.44 -1.83 -8.66
C GLU A 21 16.65 -0.67 -8.05
N ALA A 22 15.33 -0.62 -8.25
CA ALA A 22 14.47 0.41 -7.68
C ALA A 22 14.42 0.37 -6.14
N ILE A 23 14.44 -0.83 -5.55
CA ILE A 23 14.45 -1.01 -4.08
C ILE A 23 15.79 -0.57 -3.50
N ASN A 24 16.91 -0.83 -4.19
CA ASN A 24 18.25 -0.51 -3.72
C ASN A 24 18.76 0.85 -4.22
N ASP A 25 17.91 1.69 -4.80
CA ASP A 25 18.30 3.01 -5.28
C ASP A 25 18.83 3.87 -4.12
N SER A 26 20.06 4.37 -4.28
CA SER A 26 20.74 5.19 -3.27
C SER A 26 20.09 6.54 -3.01
N ASN A 27 19.17 6.98 -3.87
CA ASN A 27 18.42 8.22 -3.69
C ASN A 27 17.14 8.02 -2.84
N ARG A 28 16.82 6.79 -2.46
CA ARG A 28 15.74 6.54 -1.51
C ARG A 28 16.07 7.15 -0.15
N ASN A 29 15.04 7.61 0.54
CA ASN A 29 15.18 8.11 1.90
C ASN A 29 15.73 7.01 2.82
N GLU A 30 16.86 7.28 3.49
CA GLU A 30 17.54 6.30 4.36
C GLU A 30 16.64 5.76 5.47
N ALA A 31 15.81 6.63 6.10
CA ALA A 31 14.87 6.21 7.12
C ALA A 31 13.74 5.32 6.56
N TYR A 32 13.44 5.44 5.25
CA TYR A 32 12.51 4.55 4.56
C TYR A 32 13.18 3.22 4.22
N ALA A 33 14.37 3.24 3.65
CA ALA A 33 15.12 2.03 3.31
C ALA A 33 15.43 1.17 4.54
N ALA A 34 15.73 1.77 5.68
CA ALA A 34 15.93 1.06 6.96
C ALA A 34 14.71 0.22 7.40
N ARG A 35 13.53 0.49 6.84
CA ARG A 35 12.28 -0.23 7.15
C ARG A 35 11.99 -1.38 6.18
N ASP A 36 12.84 -1.62 5.18
CA ASP A 36 12.66 -2.70 4.21
C ASP A 36 12.64 -4.08 4.89
N SER A 37 13.40 -4.24 5.98
CA SER A 37 13.40 -5.47 6.79
C SER A 37 12.06 -5.80 7.45
N PHE A 38 11.18 -4.80 7.65
CA PHE A 38 9.84 -4.98 8.19
C PHE A 38 8.75 -4.97 7.12
N ARG A 39 9.05 -4.46 5.92
CA ARG A 39 8.06 -4.26 4.85
C ARG A 39 8.25 -5.14 3.65
N HIS A 40 9.41 -5.83 3.56
CA HIS A 40 9.73 -6.82 2.54
C HIS A 40 9.31 -6.39 1.12
N PRO A 41 9.75 -5.21 0.61
CA PRO A 41 9.18 -4.61 -0.60
C PRO A 41 9.28 -5.52 -1.82
N TYR A 42 10.42 -6.20 -2.00
CA TYR A 42 10.61 -7.12 -3.12
C TYR A 42 9.59 -8.26 -3.10
N LYS A 43 9.49 -8.97 -1.97
CA LYS A 43 8.55 -10.09 -1.83
C LYS A 43 7.10 -9.64 -1.94
N THR A 44 6.77 -8.48 -1.35
CA THR A 44 5.40 -7.92 -1.37
C THR A 44 4.98 -7.52 -2.78
N LEU A 45 5.82 -6.78 -3.51
CA LEU A 45 5.49 -6.34 -4.86
C LEU A 45 5.51 -7.51 -5.87
N SER A 46 6.40 -8.49 -5.69
CA SER A 46 6.39 -9.74 -6.48
C SER A 46 5.12 -10.56 -6.24
N PHE A 47 4.65 -10.64 -4.98
CA PHE A 47 3.38 -11.30 -4.65
C PHE A 47 2.19 -10.60 -5.31
N PHE A 48 2.24 -9.29 -5.51
CA PHE A 48 1.22 -8.53 -6.24
C PHE A 48 1.36 -8.64 -7.77
N GLU A 49 2.29 -9.45 -8.25
CA GLU A 49 2.51 -9.71 -9.68
C GLU A 49 2.80 -8.42 -10.48
N ILE A 50 3.52 -7.46 -9.88
CA ILE A 50 3.84 -6.19 -10.55
C ILE A 50 4.78 -6.40 -11.73
N SER A 51 4.56 -5.65 -12.80
CA SER A 51 5.41 -5.60 -14.00
C SER A 51 5.75 -4.14 -14.37
N PRO A 52 6.94 -3.87 -14.90
CA PRO A 52 7.39 -2.50 -15.21
C PRO A 52 6.58 -1.81 -16.31
N SER A 53 5.78 -2.55 -17.07
CA SER A 53 4.91 -2.00 -18.13
C SER A 53 3.48 -1.67 -17.67
N MET A 54 3.14 -1.95 -16.41
CA MET A 54 1.78 -1.76 -15.88
C MET A 54 1.45 -0.28 -15.66
N HIS A 55 0.17 0.02 -15.81
CA HIS A 55 -0.43 1.22 -15.23
C HIS A 55 -0.87 0.89 -13.81
N VAL A 56 -0.26 1.54 -12.84
CA VAL A 56 -0.45 1.28 -11.41
C VAL A 56 -1.07 2.49 -10.72
N LEU A 57 -2.06 2.25 -9.88
CA LEU A 57 -2.63 3.25 -8.98
C LEU A 57 -2.30 2.89 -7.53
N GLU A 58 -1.53 3.73 -6.84
CA GLU A 58 -1.31 3.64 -5.40
C GLU A 58 -2.33 4.49 -4.66
N LEU A 59 -3.22 3.86 -3.89
CA LEU A 59 -4.24 4.55 -3.11
C LEU A 59 -3.67 5.06 -1.79
N SER A 60 -3.88 6.36 -1.52
CA SER A 60 -3.49 7.01 -0.26
C SER A 60 -2.00 6.85 0.04
N ALA A 61 -1.15 7.33 -0.86
CA ALA A 61 0.31 7.14 -0.84
C ALA A 61 1.00 7.61 0.48
N GLY A 62 0.35 8.48 1.27
CA GLY A 62 0.88 8.97 2.54
C GLY A 62 2.19 9.74 2.35
N GLY A 63 3.26 9.31 3.03
CA GLY A 63 4.59 9.91 2.86
C GLY A 63 5.34 9.44 1.62
N GLY A 64 4.78 8.54 0.81
CA GLY A 64 5.38 8.05 -0.44
C GLY A 64 6.42 6.94 -0.26
N TRP A 65 6.30 6.12 0.77
CA TRP A 65 7.28 5.06 1.02
C TRP A 65 7.35 4.04 -0.13
N TYR A 66 6.21 3.53 -0.59
CA TYR A 66 6.17 2.66 -1.77
C TYR A 66 6.32 3.44 -3.07
N THR A 67 5.85 4.68 -3.11
CA THR A 67 6.00 5.56 -4.27
C THR A 67 7.47 5.74 -4.67
N GLU A 68 8.40 5.82 -3.69
CA GLU A 68 9.86 5.90 -3.95
C GLU A 68 10.42 4.66 -4.69
N ILE A 69 9.75 3.52 -4.59
CA ILE A 69 10.12 2.27 -5.29
C ILE A 69 9.35 2.16 -6.60
N LEU A 70 8.05 2.40 -6.56
CA LEU A 70 7.15 2.21 -7.71
C LEU A 70 7.45 3.20 -8.84
N ALA A 71 7.76 4.45 -8.51
CA ALA A 71 7.99 5.48 -9.50
C ALA A 71 9.18 5.17 -10.42
N PRO A 72 10.41 4.92 -9.92
CA PRO A 72 11.53 4.56 -10.79
C PRO A 72 11.32 3.22 -11.49
N TYR A 73 10.66 2.24 -10.85
CA TYR A 73 10.39 0.94 -11.46
C TYR A 73 9.48 1.03 -12.69
N LEU A 74 8.46 1.88 -12.64
CA LEU A 74 7.46 2.03 -13.70
C LEU A 74 7.83 3.08 -14.75
N LYS A 75 8.83 3.93 -14.48
CA LYS A 75 9.15 5.13 -15.26
C LYS A 75 9.39 4.89 -16.75
N LYS A 76 10.00 3.76 -17.10
CA LYS A 76 10.44 3.49 -18.49
C LYS A 76 9.31 3.05 -19.42
N SER A 77 8.42 2.19 -18.93
CA SER A 77 7.44 1.50 -19.78
C SER A 77 6.03 1.44 -19.20
N GLY A 78 5.88 1.72 -17.92
CA GLY A 78 4.61 1.77 -17.23
C GLY A 78 4.17 3.19 -16.90
N ARG A 79 3.26 3.30 -15.94
CA ARG A 79 2.76 4.58 -15.42
C ARG A 79 2.36 4.43 -13.96
N LEU A 80 2.71 5.42 -13.13
CA LEU A 80 2.28 5.48 -11.74
C LEU A 80 1.37 6.70 -11.53
N SER A 81 0.17 6.43 -11.04
CA SER A 81 -0.72 7.42 -10.44
C SER A 81 -0.84 7.16 -8.94
N VAL A 82 -0.89 8.21 -8.14
CA VAL A 82 -1.08 8.09 -6.69
C VAL A 82 -2.23 8.97 -6.24
N THR A 83 -3.06 8.48 -5.33
CA THR A 83 -4.04 9.34 -4.68
C THR A 83 -3.48 9.94 -3.40
N HIS A 84 -3.82 11.18 -3.15
CA HIS A 84 -3.47 11.87 -1.91
C HIS A 84 -4.62 12.77 -1.44
N HIS A 85 -4.54 13.21 -0.19
CA HIS A 85 -5.58 14.03 0.43
C HIS A 85 -5.96 15.26 -0.39
N ASN A 86 -7.24 15.63 -0.31
CA ASN A 86 -7.72 16.90 -0.80
C ASN A 86 -7.16 18.04 0.08
N PRO A 87 -6.35 18.96 -0.47
CA PRO A 87 -5.79 20.06 0.31
C PRO A 87 -6.85 21.04 0.83
N MET A 88 -8.03 21.07 0.20
CA MET A 88 -9.15 21.90 0.62
C MET A 88 -9.85 21.37 1.88
N ALA A 89 -9.61 20.10 2.26
CA ALA A 89 -10.11 19.54 3.51
C ALA A 89 -9.46 20.17 4.77
N GLY A 90 -8.46 21.04 4.60
CA GLY A 90 -7.86 21.86 5.65
C GLY A 90 -6.92 21.10 6.60
N GLY A 91 -6.43 21.82 7.60
CA GLY A 91 -5.70 21.26 8.73
C GLY A 91 -4.56 20.28 8.37
N TYR A 92 -4.63 19.08 8.92
CA TYR A 92 -3.66 18.01 8.68
C TYR A 92 -3.60 17.61 7.21
N TYR A 93 -4.72 17.49 6.53
CA TYR A 93 -4.78 17.02 5.13
C TYR A 93 -4.06 17.96 4.17
N LYS A 94 -4.24 19.28 4.35
CA LYS A 94 -3.52 20.30 3.58
C LYS A 94 -2.01 20.20 3.81
N ARG A 95 -1.57 20.10 5.08
CA ARG A 95 -0.13 19.98 5.39
C ARG A 95 0.47 18.71 4.81
N SER A 96 -0.21 17.57 4.95
CA SER A 96 0.22 16.28 4.43
C SER A 96 0.35 16.32 2.89
N ARG A 97 -0.64 16.88 2.20
CA ARG A 97 -0.62 17.03 0.75
C ARG A 97 0.50 17.95 0.30
N ASN A 98 0.65 19.12 0.88
CA ASN A 98 1.71 20.05 0.52
C ASN A 98 3.10 19.45 0.73
N SER A 99 3.31 18.69 1.81
CA SER A 99 4.57 17.99 2.06
C SER A 99 4.85 16.92 0.99
N PHE A 100 3.83 16.22 0.55
CA PHE A 100 3.96 15.22 -0.52
C PHE A 100 4.23 15.89 -1.86
N ASP A 101 3.51 16.95 -2.22
CA ASP A 101 3.71 17.70 -3.47
C ASP A 101 5.14 18.25 -3.54
N THR A 102 5.64 18.85 -2.44
CA THR A 102 7.04 19.31 -2.36
C THR A 102 8.04 18.18 -2.60
N LYS A 103 7.77 16.98 -2.05
CA LYS A 103 8.62 15.80 -2.28
C LYS A 103 8.61 15.39 -3.74
N VAL A 104 7.44 15.33 -4.37
CA VAL A 104 7.29 14.98 -5.79
C VAL A 104 8.03 15.97 -6.69
N GLU A 105 7.95 17.26 -6.40
CA GLU A 105 8.61 18.32 -7.17
C GLU A 105 10.13 18.36 -7.00
N SER A 106 10.63 17.99 -5.82
CA SER A 106 12.05 18.16 -5.47
C SER A 106 12.89 16.88 -5.59
N ASN A 107 12.28 15.72 -5.67
CA ASN A 107 13.00 14.44 -5.71
C ASN A 107 12.85 13.76 -7.07
N PRO A 108 13.95 13.59 -7.85
CA PRO A 108 13.92 12.94 -9.17
C PRO A 108 13.37 11.51 -9.20
N LEU A 109 13.33 10.81 -8.05
CA LEU A 109 12.68 9.49 -7.96
C LEU A 109 11.19 9.55 -8.33
N PHE A 110 10.54 10.69 -8.11
CA PHE A 110 9.10 10.88 -8.37
C PHE A 110 8.79 11.40 -9.77
N ASP A 111 9.79 11.52 -10.64
CA ASP A 111 9.57 11.98 -12.01
C ASP A 111 8.53 11.14 -12.74
N GLY A 112 7.52 11.81 -13.30
CA GLY A 112 6.43 11.17 -14.04
C GLY A 112 5.29 10.62 -13.19
N VAL A 113 5.33 10.79 -11.86
CA VAL A 113 4.21 10.42 -10.96
C VAL A 113 3.05 11.39 -11.14
N GLN A 114 1.87 10.86 -11.42
CA GLN A 114 0.63 11.62 -11.45
C GLN A 114 -0.01 11.65 -10.05
N VAL A 115 -0.12 12.83 -9.45
CA VAL A 115 -0.75 13.00 -8.13
C VAL A 115 -2.21 13.40 -8.30
N LEU A 116 -3.12 12.55 -7.82
CA LEU A 116 -4.56 12.71 -7.90
C LEU A 116 -5.10 13.14 -6.52
N THR A 117 -6.04 14.07 -6.52
CA THR A 117 -6.78 14.45 -5.31
C THR A 117 -7.88 13.43 -5.05
N ALA A 118 -7.96 12.93 -3.81
CA ALA A 118 -8.95 11.96 -3.40
C ALA A 118 -9.64 12.39 -2.11
N ASP A 119 -10.96 12.50 -2.15
CA ASP A 119 -11.79 12.58 -0.97
C ASP A 119 -12.03 11.18 -0.39
N VAL A 120 -12.21 11.09 0.92
CA VAL A 120 -12.56 9.85 1.61
C VAL A 120 -13.68 10.15 2.61
N PRO A 121 -14.92 9.66 2.34
CA PRO A 121 -15.36 8.85 1.20
C PRO A 121 -15.23 9.58 -0.16
N PRO A 122 -15.15 8.84 -1.28
CA PRO A 122 -15.07 9.41 -2.62
C PRO A 122 -16.29 10.28 -2.93
N SER A 123 -16.05 11.48 -3.49
CA SER A 123 -17.08 12.37 -4.01
C SER A 123 -17.26 12.22 -5.53
N GLU A 124 -16.18 11.77 -6.21
CA GLU A 124 -16.12 11.51 -7.64
C GLU A 124 -15.07 10.42 -7.92
N PRO A 125 -15.04 9.83 -9.12
CA PRO A 125 -14.01 8.87 -9.49
C PRO A 125 -12.60 9.44 -9.35
N TYR A 126 -11.69 8.68 -8.77
CA TYR A 126 -10.30 9.11 -8.58
C TYR A 126 -9.53 9.15 -9.91
N ILE A 127 -9.85 8.25 -10.82
CA ILE A 127 -9.18 8.09 -12.12
C ILE A 127 -10.18 7.52 -13.13
N GLU A 128 -9.82 7.62 -14.42
CA GLU A 128 -10.60 7.03 -15.51
C GLU A 128 -10.87 5.54 -15.27
N PRO A 129 -12.13 5.08 -15.38
CA PRO A 129 -12.48 3.68 -15.22
C PRO A 129 -11.75 2.74 -16.20
N ASN A 130 -11.51 1.51 -15.79
CA ASN A 130 -10.87 0.46 -16.61
C ASN A 130 -9.52 0.88 -17.23
N SER A 131 -8.75 1.69 -16.51
CA SER A 131 -7.48 2.24 -17.00
C SER A 131 -6.24 1.63 -16.32
N GLN A 132 -6.41 0.96 -15.18
CA GLN A 132 -5.31 0.44 -14.38
C GLN A 132 -5.16 -1.07 -14.49
N ASP A 133 -3.91 -1.56 -14.53
CA ASP A 133 -3.59 -2.98 -14.49
C ASP A 133 -3.51 -3.49 -13.05
N LEU A 134 -3.03 -2.63 -12.15
CA LEU A 134 -2.84 -2.93 -10.74
C LEU A 134 -3.21 -1.72 -9.87
N VAL A 135 -3.97 -1.96 -8.82
CA VAL A 135 -4.24 -0.99 -7.75
C VAL A 135 -3.60 -1.51 -6.47
N LEU A 136 -2.91 -0.64 -5.73
CA LEU A 136 -2.19 -0.98 -4.51
C LEU A 136 -2.63 -0.07 -3.36
N THR A 137 -2.67 -0.62 -2.15
CA THR A 137 -2.83 0.16 -0.93
C THR A 137 -2.08 -0.46 0.24
N PHE A 138 -1.48 0.39 1.06
CA PHE A 138 -0.61 -0.02 2.14
C PHE A 138 -0.98 0.68 3.44
N ARG A 139 -1.65 -0.04 4.36
CA ARG A 139 -2.02 0.41 5.70
C ARG A 139 -2.98 1.61 5.70
N ASN A 140 -4.03 1.49 4.90
CA ASN A 140 -5.06 2.53 4.77
C ASN A 140 -6.47 2.06 5.11
N LEU A 141 -6.74 0.74 5.11
CA LEU A 141 -8.08 0.20 5.35
C LEU A 141 -8.65 0.69 6.68
N HIS A 142 -7.84 0.75 7.73
CA HIS A 142 -8.26 1.26 9.05
C HIS A 142 -8.67 2.73 9.01
N ASN A 143 -7.99 3.56 8.19
CA ASN A 143 -8.36 4.97 7.99
C ASN A 143 -9.70 5.10 7.25
N TRP A 144 -9.93 4.24 6.25
CA TRP A 144 -11.20 4.21 5.53
C TRP A 144 -12.33 3.66 6.39
N LEU A 145 -12.04 2.63 7.19
CA LEU A 145 -13.00 2.03 8.12
C LEU A 145 -13.48 3.03 9.17
N SER A 146 -12.57 3.82 9.75
CA SER A 146 -12.90 4.83 10.76
C SER A 146 -13.79 5.96 10.22
N ARG A 147 -13.90 6.08 8.90
CA ARG A 147 -14.75 7.06 8.19
C ARG A 147 -15.95 6.43 7.50
N ASP A 148 -16.22 5.15 7.76
CA ASP A 148 -17.27 4.39 7.09
C ASP A 148 -17.13 4.39 5.53
N ALA A 149 -15.89 4.49 5.03
CA ALA A 149 -15.59 4.67 3.62
C ALA A 149 -14.87 3.46 2.98
N MET A 150 -14.57 2.39 3.72
CA MET A 150 -13.76 1.28 3.20
C MET A 150 -14.38 0.67 1.94
N LYS A 151 -15.69 0.42 1.95
CA LYS A 151 -16.40 -0.15 0.79
C LYS A 151 -16.40 0.80 -0.41
N SER A 152 -16.65 2.09 -0.20
CA SER A 152 -16.67 3.06 -1.30
C SER A 152 -15.30 3.29 -1.94
N VAL A 153 -14.22 3.30 -1.13
CA VAL A 153 -12.86 3.41 -1.68
C VAL A 153 -12.45 2.12 -2.42
N MET A 154 -12.81 0.94 -1.90
CA MET A 154 -12.61 -0.32 -2.64
C MET A 154 -13.42 -0.37 -3.93
N GLN A 155 -14.60 0.26 -3.98
CA GLN A 155 -15.37 0.39 -5.21
C GLN A 155 -14.64 1.25 -6.25
N GLU A 156 -13.96 2.33 -5.84
CA GLU A 156 -13.14 3.11 -6.75
C GLU A 156 -11.93 2.32 -7.27
N ALA A 157 -11.30 1.49 -6.42
CA ALA A 157 -10.26 0.57 -6.87
C ALA A 157 -10.77 -0.41 -7.93
N PHE A 158 -11.98 -0.96 -7.71
CA PHE A 158 -12.63 -1.89 -8.66
C PHE A 158 -12.96 -1.21 -9.99
N ASN A 159 -13.52 0.01 -9.93
CA ASN A 159 -13.87 0.79 -11.11
C ASN A 159 -12.63 1.17 -11.94
N ALA A 160 -11.52 1.54 -11.28
CA ALA A 160 -10.26 1.91 -11.91
C ALA A 160 -9.59 0.76 -12.66
N LEU A 161 -9.75 -0.47 -12.18
CA LEU A 161 -9.11 -1.65 -12.74
C LEU A 161 -9.74 -2.07 -14.07
N LYS A 162 -8.90 -2.47 -15.01
CA LYS A 162 -9.27 -3.24 -16.19
C LYS A 162 -9.83 -4.61 -15.79
N ASP A 163 -10.59 -5.24 -16.68
CA ASP A 163 -11.01 -6.63 -16.47
C ASP A 163 -9.79 -7.53 -16.32
N GLY A 164 -9.80 -8.35 -15.27
CA GLY A 164 -8.66 -9.18 -14.89
C GLY A 164 -7.53 -8.46 -14.15
N GLY A 165 -7.65 -7.15 -13.94
CA GLY A 165 -6.71 -6.37 -13.14
C GLY A 165 -6.64 -6.83 -11.67
N ARG A 166 -5.56 -6.45 -10.98
CA ARG A 166 -5.26 -6.91 -9.63
C ARG A 166 -5.39 -5.80 -8.60
N PHE A 167 -5.83 -6.14 -7.40
CA PHE A 167 -5.84 -5.26 -6.24
C PHE A 167 -4.99 -5.85 -5.12
N GLY A 168 -3.87 -5.21 -4.80
CA GLY A 168 -2.95 -5.61 -3.74
C GLY A 168 -3.16 -4.78 -2.47
N VAL A 169 -3.31 -5.47 -1.35
CA VAL A 169 -3.59 -4.86 -0.04
C VAL A 169 -2.59 -5.35 1.00
N VAL A 170 -1.97 -4.42 1.71
CA VAL A 170 -1.26 -4.68 2.97
C VAL A 170 -1.92 -3.86 4.07
N GLU A 171 -2.34 -4.50 5.16
CA GLU A 171 -2.98 -3.80 6.28
C GLU A 171 -2.59 -4.39 7.63
N HIS A 172 -2.57 -3.58 8.67
CA HIS A 172 -2.42 -3.98 10.06
C HIS A 172 -3.52 -4.96 10.45
N ARG A 173 -3.15 -6.18 10.87
CA ARG A 173 -4.08 -7.27 11.06
C ARG A 173 -4.57 -7.37 12.50
N ALA A 174 -5.87 -7.14 12.71
CA ALA A 174 -6.54 -7.42 13.98
C ALA A 174 -6.72 -8.93 14.19
N PRO A 175 -6.73 -9.39 15.44
CA PRO A 175 -7.21 -10.74 15.76
C PRO A 175 -8.62 -10.98 15.20
N GLU A 176 -8.88 -12.17 14.69
CA GLU A 176 -10.22 -12.52 14.21
C GLU A 176 -11.24 -12.45 15.35
N GLY A 177 -12.43 -11.98 15.03
CA GLY A 177 -13.49 -11.74 16.04
C GLY A 177 -13.37 -10.40 16.77
N SER A 178 -12.41 -9.56 16.44
CA SER A 178 -12.30 -8.19 16.97
C SER A 178 -13.57 -7.38 16.68
N SER A 179 -13.99 -6.57 17.67
CA SER A 179 -15.16 -5.71 17.50
C SER A 179 -14.91 -4.59 16.48
N MET A 180 -15.99 -4.10 15.89
CA MET A 180 -15.91 -2.95 14.97
C MET A 180 -15.35 -1.70 15.66
N GLU A 181 -15.71 -1.50 16.94
CA GLU A 181 -15.17 -0.38 17.73
C GLU A 181 -13.66 -0.49 17.92
N PHE A 182 -13.16 -1.68 18.26
CA PHE A 182 -11.73 -1.94 18.35
C PHE A 182 -11.01 -1.62 17.02
N MET A 183 -11.53 -2.14 15.91
CA MET A 183 -10.90 -1.93 14.61
C MET A 183 -10.89 -0.45 14.19
N LYS A 184 -11.97 0.30 14.45
CA LYS A 184 -12.04 1.74 14.13
C LYS A 184 -11.10 2.61 14.98
N THR A 185 -10.70 2.16 16.16
CA THR A 185 -9.91 2.97 17.11
C THR A 185 -8.47 2.53 17.26
N SER A 186 -8.16 1.27 16.99
CA SER A 186 -6.83 0.69 17.20
C SER A 186 -5.88 0.78 16.00
N GLY A 187 -6.42 1.03 14.79
CA GLY A 187 -5.65 0.99 13.55
C GLY A 187 -5.40 -0.42 13.00
N TYR A 188 -6.03 -1.45 13.57
CA TYR A 188 -6.00 -2.83 13.08
C TYR A 188 -7.33 -3.21 12.45
N VAL A 189 -7.30 -3.99 11.36
CA VAL A 189 -8.49 -4.50 10.66
C VAL A 189 -8.38 -6.03 10.57
N SER A 190 -9.45 -6.76 10.84
CA SER A 190 -9.43 -8.22 10.67
C SER A 190 -9.34 -8.60 9.19
N GLN A 191 -8.62 -9.67 8.91
CA GLN A 191 -8.46 -10.15 7.53
C GLN A 191 -9.80 -10.59 6.94
N SER A 192 -10.64 -11.22 7.74
CA SER A 192 -11.99 -11.63 7.31
C SER A 192 -12.87 -10.44 6.90
N LEU A 193 -12.81 -9.32 7.63
CA LEU A 193 -13.54 -8.10 7.25
C LEU A 193 -13.03 -7.50 5.94
N ALA A 194 -11.71 -7.41 5.78
CA ALA A 194 -11.11 -6.88 4.55
C ALA A 194 -11.52 -7.71 3.32
N ILE A 195 -11.45 -9.04 3.43
CA ILE A 195 -11.87 -9.96 2.37
C ILE A 195 -13.37 -9.82 2.08
N LYS A 196 -14.21 -9.82 3.12
CA LYS A 196 -15.66 -9.69 2.98
C LYS A 196 -16.04 -8.41 2.21
N VAL A 197 -15.49 -7.25 2.61
CA VAL A 197 -15.81 -5.98 1.96
C VAL A 197 -15.34 -5.96 0.51
N ALA A 198 -14.14 -6.48 0.22
CA ALA A 198 -13.66 -6.60 -1.15
C ALA A 198 -14.58 -7.48 -2.01
N GLN A 199 -15.03 -8.62 -1.48
CA GLN A 199 -15.97 -9.52 -2.18
C GLN A 199 -17.35 -8.88 -2.40
N GLU A 200 -17.84 -8.11 -1.44
CA GLU A 200 -19.10 -7.35 -1.60
C GLU A 200 -19.02 -6.28 -2.71
N VAL A 201 -17.84 -5.78 -3.01
CA VAL A 201 -17.58 -4.87 -4.14
C VAL A 201 -17.55 -5.62 -5.47
N GLY A 202 -17.20 -6.90 -5.47
CA GLY A 202 -17.11 -7.75 -6.66
C GLY A 202 -15.74 -8.39 -6.88
N PHE A 203 -14.75 -8.08 -6.04
CA PHE A 203 -13.43 -8.69 -6.13
C PHE A 203 -13.45 -10.19 -5.81
N GLN A 204 -12.60 -10.93 -6.49
CA GLN A 204 -12.29 -12.32 -6.18
C GLN A 204 -10.96 -12.39 -5.42
N LEU A 205 -10.92 -13.06 -4.27
CA LEU A 205 -9.67 -13.32 -3.56
C LEU A 205 -8.85 -14.33 -4.36
N VAL A 206 -7.62 -13.95 -4.72
CA VAL A 206 -6.67 -14.80 -5.45
C VAL A 206 -5.76 -15.55 -4.48
N ALA A 207 -5.14 -14.80 -3.56
CA ALA A 207 -4.18 -15.35 -2.62
C ALA A 207 -4.05 -14.48 -1.36
N THR A 208 -3.57 -15.10 -0.28
CA THR A 208 -3.11 -14.44 0.94
C THR A 208 -1.66 -14.79 1.19
N SER A 209 -0.93 -13.92 1.90
CA SER A 209 0.47 -14.18 2.23
C SER A 209 0.82 -13.68 3.63
N GLU A 210 1.71 -14.41 4.29
CA GLU A 210 2.30 -14.08 5.58
C GLU A 210 3.65 -13.32 5.45
N ILE A 211 3.97 -12.79 4.26
CA ILE A 211 5.23 -12.06 3.99
C ILE A 211 5.44 -10.92 5.00
N ASN A 212 4.38 -10.21 5.38
CA ASN A 212 4.41 -9.08 6.29
C ASN A 212 3.85 -9.40 7.68
N ALA A 213 3.75 -10.67 8.02
CA ALA A 213 3.32 -11.10 9.36
C ALA A 213 4.40 -10.84 10.42
N ASN A 214 3.96 -10.45 11.61
CA ASN A 214 4.80 -10.34 12.79
C ASN A 214 4.11 -11.00 13.99
N PRO A 215 4.46 -12.26 14.33
CA PRO A 215 3.82 -12.98 15.43
C PRO A 215 4.11 -12.38 16.81
N ASN A 216 5.06 -11.45 16.93
CA ASN A 216 5.35 -10.76 18.19
C ASN A 216 4.36 -9.62 18.48
N ASP A 217 3.58 -9.20 17.47
CA ASP A 217 2.56 -8.17 17.64
C ASP A 217 1.25 -8.79 18.12
N THR A 218 0.91 -8.52 19.38
CA THR A 218 -0.32 -9.01 20.03
C THR A 218 -1.56 -8.14 19.76
N ALA A 219 -1.36 -6.99 19.08
CA ALA A 219 -2.41 -6.04 18.69
C ALA A 219 -3.24 -5.43 19.85
N ASP A 220 -2.81 -5.60 21.12
CA ASP A 220 -3.50 -5.15 22.33
C ASP A 220 -2.81 -3.93 23.01
N HIS A 221 -2.12 -3.13 22.22
CA HIS A 221 -1.30 -2.03 22.70
C HIS A 221 -2.13 -0.80 23.14
N PRO A 222 -1.67 -0.01 24.14
CA PRO A 222 -2.45 1.09 24.75
C PRO A 222 -2.92 2.19 23.77
N LYS A 223 -2.17 2.42 22.70
CA LYS A 223 -2.51 3.38 21.62
C LYS A 223 -2.69 2.68 20.28
N GLY A 224 -3.17 1.42 20.32
CA GLY A 224 -3.30 0.60 19.12
C GLY A 224 -1.97 0.44 18.40
N VAL A 225 -2.02 0.29 17.08
CA VAL A 225 -0.85 0.12 16.21
C VAL A 225 0.18 1.24 16.34
N TRP A 226 -0.24 2.44 16.69
CA TRP A 226 0.65 3.60 16.83
C TRP A 226 1.52 3.56 18.08
N THR A 227 1.33 2.59 18.97
CA THR A 227 2.25 2.29 20.07
C THR A 227 3.59 1.76 19.54
N LEU A 228 3.54 0.99 18.47
CA LEU A 228 4.69 0.35 17.83
C LEU A 228 5.53 1.32 16.98
N PRO A 229 6.76 0.91 16.58
CA PRO A 229 7.53 1.63 15.58
C PRO A 229 6.74 1.79 14.26
N PRO A 230 6.99 2.87 13.52
CA PRO A 230 7.87 3.99 13.80
C PRO A 230 7.19 5.09 14.62
N SER A 231 5.90 4.93 14.96
CA SER A 231 5.10 5.99 15.59
C SER A 231 5.50 6.25 17.03
N TYR A 232 5.72 5.20 17.81
CA TYR A 232 6.08 5.30 19.23
C TYR A 232 5.24 6.35 19.99
N ARG A 233 3.92 6.26 19.87
CA ARG A 233 3.00 7.28 20.43
C ARG A 233 3.11 7.44 21.94
N LEU A 234 3.63 6.43 22.65
CA LEU A 234 3.96 6.51 24.06
C LEU A 234 5.34 7.12 24.34
N LYS A 235 6.07 7.58 23.31
CA LYS A 235 7.41 8.19 23.39
C LYS A 235 8.41 7.23 24.04
N ASP A 236 8.92 7.58 25.21
CA ASP A 236 9.95 6.79 25.91
C ASP A 236 9.37 5.72 26.84
N GLN A 237 8.04 5.75 27.09
CA GLN A 237 7.40 4.73 27.92
C GLN A 237 7.48 3.36 27.25
N ASP A 238 8.13 2.42 27.91
CA ASP A 238 8.32 1.04 27.46
C ASP A 238 8.91 0.92 26.02
N ARG A 239 9.67 1.92 25.59
CA ARG A 239 10.20 2.01 24.23
C ARG A 239 11.01 0.78 23.84
N ALA A 240 11.83 0.24 24.72
CA ALA A 240 12.63 -0.96 24.45
C ALA A 240 11.74 -2.18 24.17
N LYS A 241 10.63 -2.35 24.91
CA LYS A 241 9.64 -3.39 24.69
C LYS A 241 9.02 -3.28 23.29
N TYR A 242 8.54 -2.09 22.93
CA TYR A 242 7.89 -1.88 21.62
C TYR A 242 8.88 -1.96 20.46
N SER A 243 10.12 -1.52 20.65
CA SER A 243 11.20 -1.72 19.66
C SER A 243 11.50 -3.19 19.42
N SER A 244 11.47 -4.03 20.47
CA SER A 244 11.72 -5.47 20.34
C SER A 244 10.59 -6.22 19.63
N ILE A 245 9.35 -5.72 19.69
CA ILE A 245 8.24 -6.24 18.90
C ILE A 245 8.45 -5.94 17.41
N GLY A 246 8.94 -4.73 17.09
CA GLY A 246 9.09 -4.26 15.73
C GLY A 246 7.82 -3.62 15.18
N GLU A 247 7.70 -3.53 13.85
CA GLU A 247 6.47 -3.04 13.21
C GLU A 247 5.34 -4.05 13.35
N SER A 248 4.10 -3.59 13.19
CA SER A 248 2.87 -4.40 13.37
C SER A 248 2.82 -5.65 12.52
N ASP A 249 2.04 -6.61 12.98
CA ASP A 249 1.55 -7.72 12.15
C ASP A 249 0.66 -7.22 11.02
N ARG A 250 0.86 -7.74 9.80
CA ARG A 250 0.13 -7.28 8.61
C ARG A 250 -0.30 -8.44 7.74
N MET A 251 -1.59 -8.43 7.38
CA MET A 251 -2.09 -9.24 6.28
C MET A 251 -1.56 -8.72 4.94
N THR A 252 -1.40 -9.61 3.97
CA THR A 252 -1.08 -9.28 2.58
C THR A 252 -2.04 -10.06 1.70
N LEU A 253 -2.88 -9.34 0.93
CA LEU A 253 -3.98 -9.91 0.18
C LEU A 253 -3.90 -9.51 -1.28
N LEU A 254 -4.15 -10.45 -2.18
CA LEU A 254 -4.25 -10.23 -3.61
C LEU A 254 -5.65 -10.60 -4.10
N PHE A 255 -6.29 -9.63 -4.73
CA PHE A 255 -7.60 -9.79 -5.36
C PHE A 255 -7.52 -9.60 -6.86
N LYS A 256 -8.56 -10.04 -7.56
CA LYS A 256 -8.78 -9.86 -8.99
C LYS A 256 -10.16 -9.25 -9.23
N LYS A 257 -10.26 -8.32 -10.18
CA LYS A 257 -11.51 -7.86 -10.78
C LYS A 257 -12.07 -8.87 -11.76
#